data_9da9c92baba598e4aa016ac9ed5a85a4
#
_entry.id   9da9c92baba598e4aa016ac9ed5a85a4
#
_cell.length_a   1.000
_cell.length_b   1.000
_cell.length_c   1.000
_cell.angle_alpha   90.00
_cell.angle_beta   90.00
_cell.angle_gamma   90.00
#
_symmetry.space_group_name_H-M   'P 1'
#
loop_
_entity.id
_entity.type
_entity.pdbx_description
1 polymer ?
#
loop_
_entity_poly.entity_id
_entity_poly.type
_entity_poly.pdbx_seq_one_letter_code
_entity_poly.pdbx_strand_id
1 'polypeptide(L)'
;MTFVEHNNREKANKFAEYVTGKPLREYLAQKVKQYCGENVSVFDGAAGSGQLEQFISMADFHAVEIQQESCEALKTNFPHAIVHNQSFFTYQSDIQVDAIAMNPPYSLKLKDLPEEDQQAIKELYPWKKSGVVDDIFLLKSLTYTKRYGFYIMFPGIAYRQSEKKMRKLVGNNLVELNEIQNGFEDTSINVIFLVIDKEKNTPDISKEIYDCKTQKIEYQESDTLDTDFRWVAPSKPVEKEEIDIDQVNAELDQTAIDHLEKHLASQLMLIQFFNADIDLKSFITRCHKVLDDYLLAYNFAVGLE
;
A
#
# COMPACT_ATOMS: atom_id res chain seq x y z
N MET A 1 21.86 -24.03 12.10
CA MET A 1 20.51 -24.62 12.02
C MET A 1 19.84 -24.11 10.77
N THR A 2 19.13 -24.97 10.03
CA THR A 2 18.34 -24.52 8.88
C THR A 2 17.04 -23.95 9.44
N PHE A 3 16.67 -22.73 9.07
CA PHE A 3 15.44 -22.09 9.49
C PHE A 3 14.23 -22.91 8.95
N VAL A 4 13.27 -23.22 9.82
CA VAL A 4 12.08 -24.01 9.45
C VAL A 4 10.99 -23.05 8.98
N GLU A 5 10.71 -23.08 7.68
CA GLU A 5 9.62 -22.32 7.08
C GLU A 5 8.35 -23.16 7.06
N HIS A 6 7.27 -22.62 7.57
CA HIS A 6 5.96 -23.22 7.46
C HIS A 6 5.12 -22.45 6.46
N ASN A 7 5.21 -22.85 5.18
CA ASN A 7 4.48 -22.25 4.08
C ASN A 7 3.34 -23.16 3.63
N ASN A 8 2.17 -22.99 4.20
CA ASN A 8 0.98 -23.69 3.72
C ASN A 8 0.22 -22.79 2.71
N ARG A 9 0.57 -22.93 1.41
CA ARG A 9 -0.01 -22.13 0.31
C ARG A 9 -1.54 -22.21 0.21
N GLU A 10 -2.15 -23.33 0.60
CA GLU A 10 -3.62 -23.47 0.60
C GLU A 10 -4.26 -22.67 1.75
N LYS A 11 -3.58 -22.59 2.90
CA LYS A 11 -4.00 -21.76 4.03
C LYS A 11 -3.66 -20.28 3.82
N ALA A 12 -2.55 -19.95 3.13
CA ALA A 12 -2.16 -18.57 2.83
C ALA A 12 -3.27 -17.78 2.13
N ASN A 13 -3.96 -18.40 1.17
CA ASN A 13 -5.10 -17.76 0.51
C ASN A 13 -6.31 -17.55 1.44
N LYS A 14 -6.46 -18.35 2.50
CA LYS A 14 -7.56 -18.25 3.46
C LYS A 14 -7.30 -17.22 4.55
N PHE A 15 -6.04 -17.03 4.93
CA PHE A 15 -5.62 -16.14 6.02
C PHE A 15 -4.88 -14.88 5.55
N ALA A 16 -4.79 -14.66 4.22
CA ALA A 16 -4.07 -13.53 3.61
C ALA A 16 -2.59 -13.42 4.09
N GLU A 17 -1.95 -14.56 4.29
CA GLU A 17 -0.54 -14.65 4.67
C GLU A 17 0.34 -14.53 3.43
N TYR A 18 1.26 -13.58 3.45
CA TYR A 18 2.29 -13.43 2.43
C TYR A 18 3.66 -13.70 3.02
N VAL A 19 4.45 -14.53 2.34
CA VAL A 19 5.82 -14.82 2.76
C VAL A 19 6.70 -13.60 2.51
N THR A 20 7.14 -12.99 3.60
CA THR A 20 8.04 -11.84 3.54
C THR A 20 9.39 -12.24 2.95
N GLY A 21 9.76 -11.69 1.81
CA GLY A 21 11.04 -11.97 1.15
C GLY A 21 12.25 -11.60 2.03
N LYS A 22 13.35 -12.31 1.82
CA LYS A 22 14.59 -12.06 2.61
C LYS A 22 15.03 -10.60 2.58
N PRO A 23 15.05 -9.87 1.43
CA PRO A 23 15.46 -8.47 1.41
C PRO A 23 14.59 -7.55 2.28
N LEU A 24 13.29 -7.81 2.35
CA LEU A 24 12.38 -7.03 3.19
C LEU A 24 12.61 -7.31 4.68
N ARG A 25 12.91 -8.56 5.05
CA ARG A 25 13.28 -8.93 6.43
C ARG A 25 14.58 -8.26 6.85
N GLU A 26 15.58 -8.21 5.96
CA GLU A 26 16.87 -7.53 6.20
C GLU A 26 16.67 -6.01 6.32
N TYR A 27 15.82 -5.42 5.48
CA TYR A 27 15.45 -4.01 5.56
C TYR A 27 14.78 -3.67 6.90
N LEU A 28 13.81 -4.46 7.34
CA LEU A 28 13.17 -4.29 8.64
C LEU A 28 14.20 -4.37 9.77
N ALA A 29 15.08 -5.39 9.75
CA ALA A 29 16.11 -5.54 10.77
C ALA A 29 17.09 -4.36 10.83
N GLN A 30 17.45 -3.78 9.67
CA GLN A 30 18.26 -2.57 9.60
C GLN A 30 17.53 -1.38 10.22
N LYS A 31 16.23 -1.20 9.97
CA LYS A 31 15.43 -0.14 10.60
C LYS A 31 15.33 -0.33 12.12
N VAL A 32 15.08 -1.56 12.59
CA VAL A 32 15.08 -1.85 14.03
C VAL A 32 16.43 -1.49 14.64
N LYS A 33 17.53 -1.92 14.02
CA LYS A 33 18.88 -1.57 14.49
C LYS A 33 19.15 -0.07 14.50
N GLN A 34 18.68 0.65 13.49
CA GLN A 34 18.83 2.11 13.36
C GLN A 34 18.18 2.86 14.52
N TYR A 35 16.98 2.45 14.94
CA TYR A 35 16.19 3.15 15.95
C TYR A 35 16.38 2.63 17.37
N CYS A 36 16.56 1.32 17.53
CA CYS A 36 16.61 0.66 18.83
C CYS A 36 18.00 0.14 19.20
N GLY A 37 18.95 0.03 18.25
CA GLY A 37 20.24 -0.60 18.47
C GLY A 37 20.20 -2.12 18.33
N GLU A 38 21.07 -2.81 19.07
CA GLU A 38 21.17 -4.28 19.10
C GLU A 38 20.68 -4.84 20.44
N ASN A 39 20.42 -6.14 20.49
CA ASN A 39 19.94 -6.87 21.68
C ASN A 39 18.64 -6.29 22.24
N VAL A 40 17.67 -6.04 21.36
CA VAL A 40 16.36 -5.47 21.70
C VAL A 40 15.37 -6.55 22.11
N SER A 41 14.44 -6.22 22.99
CA SER A 41 13.25 -7.03 23.21
C SER A 41 12.22 -6.73 22.13
N VAL A 42 11.65 -7.79 21.52
CA VAL A 42 10.73 -7.67 20.38
C VAL A 42 9.41 -8.36 20.69
N PHE A 43 8.32 -7.80 20.20
CA PHE A 43 7.01 -8.43 20.19
C PHE A 43 6.44 -8.45 18.77
N ASP A 44 5.89 -9.61 18.38
CA ASP A 44 5.06 -9.77 17.19
C ASP A 44 3.72 -10.45 17.55
N GLY A 45 2.61 -9.82 17.18
CA GLY A 45 1.24 -10.29 17.42
C GLY A 45 0.69 -11.17 16.29
N ALA A 46 1.45 -11.44 15.24
CA ALA A 46 1.09 -12.30 14.11
C ALA A 46 2.35 -12.99 13.55
N ALA A 47 3.11 -13.63 14.44
CA ALA A 47 4.52 -13.96 14.23
C ALA A 47 4.77 -15.08 13.20
N GLY A 48 3.73 -15.85 12.82
CA GLY A 48 3.93 -16.99 11.94
C GLY A 48 5.00 -17.93 12.49
N SER A 49 5.95 -18.32 11.66
CA SER A 49 7.12 -19.15 12.08
C SER A 49 8.32 -18.30 12.55
N GLY A 50 8.17 -16.98 12.75
CA GLY A 50 9.22 -16.07 13.16
C GLY A 50 10.17 -15.66 12.02
N GLN A 51 9.72 -15.75 10.79
CA GLN A 51 10.56 -15.41 9.63
C GLN A 51 10.94 -13.93 9.60
N LEU A 52 10.04 -13.06 10.00
CA LEU A 52 10.22 -11.62 9.98
C LEU A 52 11.40 -11.21 10.85
N GLU A 53 11.55 -11.85 12.00
CA GLU A 53 12.55 -11.52 13.04
C GLU A 53 13.91 -12.15 12.80
N GLN A 54 14.06 -12.97 11.76
CA GLN A 54 15.26 -13.77 11.50
C GLN A 54 16.59 -12.99 11.56
N PHE A 55 16.57 -11.72 11.15
CA PHE A 55 17.76 -10.87 11.08
C PHE A 55 17.84 -9.79 12.16
N ILE A 56 16.86 -9.76 13.07
CA ILE A 56 16.89 -8.82 14.20
C ILE A 56 17.80 -9.36 15.30
N SER A 57 18.69 -8.52 15.81
CA SER A 57 19.48 -8.86 17.02
C SER A 57 18.61 -8.69 18.25
N MET A 58 18.05 -9.80 18.76
CA MET A 58 17.10 -9.80 19.87
C MET A 58 17.71 -10.34 21.15
N ALA A 59 17.38 -9.68 22.30
CA ALA A 59 17.60 -10.21 23.64
C ALA A 59 16.44 -11.12 24.06
N ASP A 60 15.21 -10.65 23.81
CA ASP A 60 13.98 -11.38 24.13
C ASP A 60 13.00 -11.30 22.97
N PHE A 61 12.27 -12.39 22.72
CA PHE A 61 11.24 -12.45 21.70
C PHE A 61 9.92 -12.94 22.28
N HIS A 62 8.88 -12.11 22.20
CA HIS A 62 7.52 -12.44 22.58
C HIS A 62 6.65 -12.52 21.32
N ALA A 63 5.98 -13.63 21.12
CA ALA A 63 5.22 -13.90 19.92
C ALA A 63 3.80 -14.38 20.23
N VAL A 64 2.83 -13.90 19.49
CA VAL A 64 1.46 -14.42 19.45
C VAL A 64 1.19 -14.92 18.04
N GLU A 65 0.72 -16.16 17.96
CA GLU A 65 0.38 -16.80 16.69
C GLU A 65 -0.83 -17.72 16.89
N ILE A 66 -1.79 -17.65 15.96
CA ILE A 66 -3.03 -18.41 16.06
C ILE A 66 -2.88 -19.85 15.54
N GLN A 67 -1.94 -20.08 14.63
CA GLN A 67 -1.73 -21.39 14.01
C GLN A 67 -0.75 -22.23 14.84
N GLN A 68 -1.19 -23.40 15.28
CA GLN A 68 -0.37 -24.31 16.10
C GLN A 68 0.93 -24.72 15.40
N GLU A 69 0.84 -25.07 14.11
CA GLU A 69 2.00 -25.54 13.35
C GLU A 69 3.06 -24.42 13.20
N SER A 70 2.62 -23.18 13.03
CA SER A 70 3.51 -22.01 12.99
C SER A 70 4.17 -21.77 14.35
N CYS A 71 3.45 -21.92 15.45
CA CYS A 71 4.01 -21.86 16.80
C CYS A 71 5.11 -22.91 17.04
N GLU A 72 4.93 -24.13 16.55
CA GLU A 72 5.92 -25.20 16.67
C GLU A 72 7.19 -24.88 15.86
N ALA A 73 7.03 -24.40 14.63
CA ALA A 73 8.13 -23.95 13.81
C ALA A 73 8.87 -22.76 14.48
N LEU A 74 8.12 -21.77 15.01
CA LEU A 74 8.67 -20.63 15.70
C LEU A 74 9.52 -21.03 16.91
N LYS A 75 9.03 -21.94 17.75
CA LYS A 75 9.80 -22.47 18.91
C LYS A 75 11.05 -23.23 18.49
N THR A 76 11.04 -23.85 17.31
CA THR A 76 12.24 -24.49 16.74
C THR A 76 13.25 -23.44 16.26
N ASN A 77 12.77 -22.39 15.61
CA ASN A 77 13.61 -21.31 15.09
C ASN A 77 14.18 -20.41 16.21
N PHE A 78 13.38 -20.16 17.24
CA PHE A 78 13.73 -19.32 18.39
C PHE A 78 13.43 -20.06 19.71
N PRO A 79 14.33 -20.96 20.17
CA PRO A 79 14.08 -21.80 21.35
C PRO A 79 13.85 -21.04 22.66
N HIS A 80 14.25 -19.76 22.70
CA HIS A 80 14.07 -18.91 23.87
C HIS A 80 12.88 -17.96 23.75
N ALA A 81 12.15 -17.98 22.63
CA ALA A 81 10.98 -17.14 22.45
C ALA A 81 9.83 -17.56 23.38
N ILE A 82 9.12 -16.55 23.89
CA ILE A 82 7.87 -16.75 24.62
C ILE A 82 6.72 -16.72 23.61
N VAL A 83 6.17 -17.89 23.30
CA VAL A 83 5.17 -18.09 22.24
C VAL A 83 3.80 -18.41 22.85
N HIS A 84 2.80 -17.59 22.49
CA HIS A 84 1.42 -17.75 22.86
C HIS A 84 0.60 -18.22 21.64
N ASN A 85 0.04 -19.42 21.69
CA ASN A 85 -0.82 -19.94 20.62
C ASN A 85 -2.28 -19.54 20.88
N GLN A 86 -2.66 -18.38 20.42
CA GLN A 86 -4.02 -17.82 20.55
C GLN A 86 -4.25 -16.66 19.57
N SER A 87 -5.49 -16.20 19.50
CA SER A 87 -5.80 -14.98 18.74
C SER A 87 -5.13 -13.74 19.35
N PHE A 88 -4.54 -12.92 18.49
CA PHE A 88 -3.99 -11.63 18.93
C PHE A 88 -5.05 -10.70 19.50
N PHE A 89 -6.29 -10.77 19.01
CA PHE A 89 -7.34 -9.86 19.46
C PHE A 89 -7.78 -10.11 20.90
N THR A 90 -7.74 -11.36 21.36
CA THR A 90 -8.03 -11.75 22.76
C THR A 90 -6.80 -11.77 23.66
N TYR A 91 -5.58 -11.74 23.08
CA TYR A 91 -4.33 -11.71 23.86
C TYR A 91 -4.28 -10.48 24.75
N GLN A 92 -3.88 -10.66 26.01
CA GLN A 92 -3.67 -9.59 26.99
C GLN A 92 -2.37 -9.87 27.76
N SER A 93 -1.57 -8.83 27.96
CA SER A 93 -0.34 -8.88 28.73
C SER A 93 0.09 -7.48 29.16
N ASP A 94 0.85 -7.40 30.24
CA ASP A 94 1.47 -6.16 30.71
C ASP A 94 2.93 -6.00 30.23
N ILE A 95 3.35 -6.81 29.23
CA ILE A 95 4.70 -6.71 28.67
C ILE A 95 4.96 -5.35 28.07
N GLN A 96 6.21 -4.92 28.17
CA GLN A 96 6.69 -3.68 27.56
C GLN A 96 8.04 -3.96 26.91
N VAL A 97 8.02 -4.21 25.60
CA VAL A 97 9.22 -4.46 24.80
C VAL A 97 9.83 -3.17 24.25
N ASP A 98 11.02 -3.24 23.69
CA ASP A 98 11.68 -2.10 23.04
C ASP A 98 11.11 -1.83 21.65
N ALA A 99 10.75 -2.89 20.92
CA ALA A 99 10.23 -2.79 19.56
C ALA A 99 9.07 -3.75 19.26
N ILE A 100 8.10 -3.28 18.52
CA ILE A 100 7.17 -4.13 17.77
C ILE A 100 7.76 -4.33 16.37
N ALA A 101 7.83 -5.57 15.89
CA ALA A 101 8.13 -5.90 14.51
C ALA A 101 6.97 -6.76 13.99
N MET A 102 6.20 -6.29 13.00
CA MET A 102 4.95 -6.97 12.65
C MET A 102 4.62 -6.86 11.16
N ASN A 103 4.26 -7.99 10.57
CA ASN A 103 3.63 -8.10 9.27
C ASN A 103 2.28 -8.81 9.42
N PRO A 104 1.22 -8.12 9.88
CA PRO A 104 -0.05 -8.78 10.18
C PRO A 104 -0.77 -9.22 8.89
N PRO A 105 -1.68 -10.18 8.97
CA PRO A 105 -2.48 -10.59 7.83
C PRO A 105 -3.32 -9.42 7.29
N TYR A 106 -3.32 -9.23 5.96
CA TYR A 106 -3.95 -8.07 5.34
C TYR A 106 -5.44 -8.27 5.07
N SER A 107 -6.20 -7.19 5.22
CA SER A 107 -7.59 -7.11 4.76
C SER A 107 -8.56 -8.11 5.42
N LEU A 108 -8.23 -8.63 6.60
CA LEU A 108 -9.18 -9.38 7.41
C LEU A 108 -10.36 -8.50 7.80
N LYS A 109 -11.59 -8.96 7.55
CA LYS A 109 -12.78 -8.19 7.85
C LYS A 109 -13.27 -8.52 9.26
N LEU A 110 -13.62 -7.48 10.03
CA LEU A 110 -14.14 -7.63 11.38
C LEU A 110 -15.31 -8.63 11.46
N LYS A 111 -16.23 -8.60 10.49
CA LYS A 111 -17.41 -9.49 10.45
C LYS A 111 -17.08 -10.96 10.23
N ASP A 112 -15.90 -11.27 9.69
CA ASP A 112 -15.47 -12.63 9.33
C ASP A 112 -14.61 -13.25 10.45
N LEU A 113 -14.30 -12.49 11.52
CA LEU A 113 -13.59 -12.97 12.70
C LEU A 113 -14.54 -13.80 13.62
N PRO A 114 -13.98 -14.68 14.47
CA PRO A 114 -14.71 -15.31 15.56
C PRO A 114 -15.43 -14.27 16.43
N GLU A 115 -16.56 -14.65 17.02
CA GLU A 115 -17.38 -13.74 17.84
C GLU A 115 -16.60 -13.18 19.04
N GLU A 116 -15.76 -13.99 19.65
CA GLU A 116 -14.88 -13.63 20.76
C GLU A 116 -13.90 -12.52 20.37
N ASP A 117 -13.27 -12.62 19.18
CA ASP A 117 -12.38 -11.61 18.66
C ASP A 117 -13.11 -10.30 18.34
N GLN A 118 -14.31 -10.40 17.72
CA GLN A 118 -15.15 -9.24 17.46
C GLN A 118 -15.53 -8.50 18.73
N GLN A 119 -15.85 -9.25 19.80
CA GLN A 119 -16.20 -8.70 21.11
C GLN A 119 -14.99 -8.00 21.73
N ALA A 120 -13.83 -8.65 21.76
CA ALA A 120 -12.58 -8.06 22.28
C ALA A 120 -12.21 -6.77 21.56
N ILE A 121 -12.35 -6.73 20.23
CA ILE A 121 -12.11 -5.52 19.43
C ILE A 121 -13.09 -4.41 19.78
N LYS A 122 -14.41 -4.70 19.92
CA LYS A 122 -15.42 -3.70 20.23
C LYS A 122 -15.25 -3.12 21.63
N GLU A 123 -14.79 -3.92 22.58
CA GLU A 123 -14.51 -3.45 23.95
C GLU A 123 -13.33 -2.49 24.00
N LEU A 124 -12.21 -2.82 23.32
CA LEU A 124 -11.02 -1.97 23.29
C LEU A 124 -11.17 -0.76 22.36
N TYR A 125 -11.89 -0.93 21.25
CA TYR A 125 -12.07 0.08 20.20
C TYR A 125 -13.55 0.26 19.83
N PRO A 126 -14.38 0.88 20.69
CA PRO A 126 -15.85 1.01 20.48
C PRO A 126 -16.22 1.73 19.19
N TRP A 127 -15.31 2.49 18.63
CA TRP A 127 -15.47 3.18 17.35
C TRP A 127 -15.33 2.25 16.13
N LYS A 128 -14.70 1.06 16.29
CA LYS A 128 -14.49 0.08 15.21
C LYS A 128 -15.74 -0.77 15.03
N LYS A 129 -16.62 -0.37 14.12
CA LYS A 129 -17.91 -1.04 13.88
C LYS A 129 -17.91 -1.99 12.68
N SER A 130 -17.02 -1.79 11.74
CA SER A 130 -16.94 -2.57 10.49
C SER A 130 -15.59 -2.36 9.78
N GLY A 131 -15.44 -2.97 8.62
CA GLY A 131 -14.27 -2.86 7.77
C GLY A 131 -13.20 -3.89 8.09
N VAL A 132 -11.99 -3.65 7.61
CA VAL A 132 -10.82 -4.48 7.87
C VAL A 132 -10.19 -4.12 9.21
N VAL A 133 -9.41 -5.04 9.79
CA VAL A 133 -8.83 -4.88 11.15
C VAL A 133 -7.33 -4.60 11.15
N ASP A 134 -6.78 -4.21 10.01
CA ASP A 134 -5.36 -3.85 9.87
C ASP A 134 -4.96 -2.76 10.87
N ASP A 135 -5.82 -1.76 11.08
CA ASP A 135 -5.67 -0.69 12.07
C ASP A 135 -5.66 -1.17 13.52
N ILE A 136 -6.37 -2.24 13.83
CA ILE A 136 -6.44 -2.80 15.18
C ILE A 136 -5.15 -3.56 15.52
N PHE A 137 -4.57 -4.30 14.56
CA PHE A 137 -3.26 -4.90 14.75
C PHE A 137 -2.22 -3.86 15.15
N LEU A 138 -2.15 -2.75 14.42
CA LEU A 138 -1.22 -1.67 14.70
C LEU A 138 -1.47 -1.02 16.06
N LEU A 139 -2.70 -0.57 16.33
CA LEU A 139 -3.00 0.16 17.58
C LEU A 139 -2.84 -0.71 18.81
N LYS A 140 -3.29 -1.98 18.76
CA LYS A 140 -3.19 -2.90 19.88
C LYS A 140 -1.74 -3.26 20.18
N SER A 141 -0.95 -3.58 19.15
CA SER A 141 0.46 -3.94 19.35
C SER A 141 1.27 -2.79 19.94
N LEU A 142 0.97 -1.53 19.58
CA LEU A 142 1.63 -0.35 20.18
C LEU A 142 1.43 -0.24 21.70
N THR A 143 0.43 -0.90 22.27
CA THR A 143 0.27 -0.93 23.74
C THR A 143 1.34 -1.78 24.43
N TYR A 144 1.96 -2.70 23.72
CA TYR A 144 2.98 -3.64 24.25
C TYR A 144 4.42 -3.15 24.09
N THR A 145 4.65 -1.97 23.48
CA THR A 145 6.00 -1.39 23.40
C THR A 145 6.13 -0.12 24.23
N LYS A 146 7.33 0.07 24.77
CA LYS A 146 7.74 1.32 25.43
C LYS A 146 7.76 2.46 24.43
N ARG A 147 8.25 2.21 23.18
CA ARG A 147 8.53 3.29 22.25
C ARG A 147 8.27 2.97 20.78
N TYR A 148 8.99 2.00 20.17
CA TYR A 148 9.03 1.86 18.73
C TYR A 148 8.11 0.77 18.19
N GLY A 149 7.51 1.05 17.01
CA GLY A 149 6.80 0.06 16.23
C GLY A 149 7.21 0.09 14.76
N PHE A 150 7.50 -1.08 14.20
CA PHE A 150 7.91 -1.32 12.82
C PHE A 150 6.88 -2.23 12.16
N TYR A 151 6.24 -1.77 11.10
CA TYR A 151 5.11 -2.47 10.51
C TYR A 151 5.23 -2.57 9.00
N ILE A 152 4.97 -3.76 8.48
CA ILE A 152 4.74 -3.98 7.05
C ILE A 152 3.23 -4.06 6.87
N MET A 153 2.63 -3.15 6.10
CA MET A 153 1.19 -3.00 6.00
C MET A 153 0.72 -2.91 4.55
N PHE A 154 -0.51 -3.34 4.30
CA PHE A 154 -1.15 -3.11 3.01
C PHE A 154 -1.36 -1.61 2.78
N PRO A 155 -1.11 -1.09 1.54
CA PRO A 155 -1.19 0.36 1.27
C PRO A 155 -2.53 1.00 1.61
N GLY A 156 -3.61 0.21 1.62
CA GLY A 156 -4.94 0.67 2.01
C GLY A 156 -5.01 1.36 3.37
N ILE A 157 -4.15 1.02 4.32
CA ILE A 157 -4.11 1.65 5.65
C ILE A 157 -3.82 3.15 5.57
N ALA A 158 -3.12 3.60 4.52
CA ALA A 158 -2.79 5.01 4.31
C ALA A 158 -3.99 5.85 3.84
N TYR A 159 -4.90 5.28 3.02
CA TYR A 159 -5.95 6.06 2.36
C TYR A 159 -7.39 5.65 2.68
N ARG A 160 -7.64 4.41 3.15
CA ARG A 160 -9.00 3.96 3.44
C ARG A 160 -9.64 4.82 4.52
N GLN A 161 -10.91 5.14 4.34
CA GLN A 161 -11.67 5.95 5.30
C GLN A 161 -11.88 5.23 6.63
N SER A 162 -11.99 3.90 6.62
CA SER A 162 -12.15 3.07 7.82
C SER A 162 -10.97 3.18 8.79
N GLU A 163 -9.76 3.46 8.29
CA GLU A 163 -8.53 3.61 9.09
C GLU A 163 -8.20 5.07 9.46
N LYS A 164 -9.04 6.04 9.04
CA LYS A 164 -8.82 7.46 9.37
C LYS A 164 -8.68 7.70 10.88
N LYS A 165 -9.44 6.97 11.70
CA LYS A 165 -9.37 7.12 13.17
C LYS A 165 -8.02 6.64 13.72
N MET A 166 -7.50 5.54 13.20
CA MET A 166 -6.18 5.04 13.56
C MET A 166 -5.09 6.06 13.21
N ARG A 167 -5.09 6.59 11.97
CA ARG A 167 -4.10 7.62 11.57
C ARG A 167 -4.11 8.84 12.48
N LYS A 168 -5.31 9.28 12.92
CA LYS A 168 -5.44 10.37 13.91
C LYS A 168 -4.93 9.99 15.30
N LEU A 169 -5.05 8.72 15.71
CA LEU A 169 -4.53 8.24 16.98
C LEU A 169 -3.01 8.09 16.96
N VAL A 170 -2.43 7.66 15.85
CA VAL A 170 -0.98 7.66 15.63
C VAL A 170 -0.46 9.10 15.57
N GLY A 171 -1.14 9.98 14.83
CA GLY A 171 -0.82 11.39 14.76
C GLY A 171 0.66 11.65 14.42
N ASN A 172 1.29 12.53 15.19
CA ASN A 172 2.70 12.90 15.02
C ASN A 172 3.70 11.82 15.45
N ASN A 173 3.25 10.69 15.98
CA ASN A 173 4.15 9.58 16.31
C ASN A 173 4.68 8.85 15.06
N LEU A 174 4.09 9.06 13.87
CA LEU A 174 4.63 8.52 12.61
C LEU A 174 5.99 9.14 12.31
N VAL A 175 7.02 8.31 12.14
CA VAL A 175 8.41 8.72 11.84
C VAL A 175 8.72 8.53 10.36
N GLU A 176 8.43 7.32 9.86
CA GLU A 176 8.65 6.97 8.47
C GLU A 176 7.39 6.37 7.84
N LEU A 177 7.17 6.72 6.57
CA LEU A 177 6.15 6.15 5.70
C LEU A 177 6.81 5.78 4.38
N ASN A 178 7.25 4.54 4.25
CA ASN A 178 8.05 4.08 3.13
C ASN A 178 7.24 3.17 2.20
N GLU A 179 7.47 3.25 0.89
CA GLU A 179 6.96 2.29 -0.09
C GLU A 179 7.99 1.18 -0.28
N ILE A 180 7.54 -0.06 -0.21
CA ILE A 180 8.38 -1.23 -0.48
C ILE A 180 7.90 -1.90 -1.75
N GLN A 181 8.79 -1.99 -2.71
CA GLN A 181 8.57 -2.66 -4.00
C GLN A 181 9.22 -4.04 -3.99
N ASN A 182 8.60 -5.01 -4.65
CA ASN A 182 9.11 -6.39 -4.78
C ASN A 182 9.40 -7.07 -3.43
N GLY A 183 8.62 -6.79 -2.38
CA GLY A 183 8.86 -7.29 -1.02
C GLY A 183 8.49 -8.75 -0.80
N PHE A 184 7.69 -9.36 -1.68
CA PHE A 184 7.20 -10.72 -1.59
C PHE A 184 7.63 -11.56 -2.78
N GLU A 185 7.87 -12.86 -2.55
CA GLU A 185 8.31 -13.78 -3.61
C GLU A 185 7.16 -14.18 -4.54
N ASP A 186 5.92 -14.24 -4.01
CA ASP A 186 4.77 -14.81 -4.71
C ASP A 186 3.81 -13.75 -5.29
N THR A 187 4.07 -12.46 -5.09
CA THR A 187 3.20 -11.38 -5.56
C THR A 187 3.96 -10.10 -5.83
N SER A 188 3.49 -9.31 -6.80
CA SER A 188 4.01 -7.98 -7.11
C SER A 188 3.32 -6.85 -6.30
N ILE A 189 2.59 -7.19 -5.23
CA ILE A 189 1.92 -6.18 -4.41
C ILE A 189 2.96 -5.34 -3.69
N ASN A 190 2.94 -4.03 -3.92
CA ASN A 190 3.70 -3.08 -3.10
C ASN A 190 3.06 -3.00 -1.71
N VAL A 191 3.89 -2.83 -0.70
CA VAL A 191 3.44 -2.60 0.67
C VAL A 191 4.04 -1.31 1.20
N ILE A 192 3.48 -0.82 2.29
CA ILE A 192 4.07 0.29 3.03
C ILE A 192 4.75 -0.23 4.29
N PHE A 193 5.87 0.38 4.59
CA PHE A 193 6.60 0.16 5.82
C PHE A 193 6.50 1.40 6.69
N LEU A 194 6.09 1.19 7.94
CA LEU A 194 5.86 2.27 8.90
C LEU A 194 6.84 2.16 10.05
N VAL A 195 7.40 3.30 10.45
CA VAL A 195 8.09 3.45 11.73
C VAL A 195 7.30 4.41 12.60
N ILE A 196 6.94 3.97 13.80
CA ILE A 196 6.21 4.76 14.79
C ILE A 196 7.09 4.90 16.04
N ASP A 197 7.25 6.12 16.52
CA ASP A 197 7.90 6.47 17.78
C ASP A 197 6.91 7.16 18.71
N LYS A 198 6.52 6.52 19.79
CA LYS A 198 5.53 7.04 20.75
C LYS A 198 5.98 8.34 21.44
N GLU A 199 7.27 8.65 21.42
CA GLU A 199 7.82 9.87 22.01
C GLU A 199 7.91 11.03 21.02
N LYS A 200 7.77 10.77 19.70
CA LYS A 200 7.78 11.80 18.67
C LYS A 200 6.47 12.60 18.67
N ASN A 201 6.60 13.92 18.64
CA ASN A 201 5.45 14.84 18.66
C ASN A 201 5.49 15.93 17.58
N THR A 202 6.45 15.85 16.64
CA THR A 202 6.55 16.79 15.51
C THR A 202 5.88 16.23 14.27
N PRO A 203 5.35 17.07 13.37
CA PRO A 203 4.67 16.59 12.15
C PRO A 203 5.62 16.08 11.06
N ASP A 204 6.94 16.31 11.20
CA ASP A 204 7.92 15.93 10.18
C ASP A 204 8.02 14.42 10.05
N ILE A 205 8.00 13.91 8.83
CA ILE A 205 8.17 12.49 8.50
C ILE A 205 9.20 12.32 7.41
N SER A 206 9.86 11.19 7.41
CA SER A 206 10.71 10.78 6.30
C SER A 206 9.99 9.72 5.47
N LYS A 207 10.26 9.72 4.17
CA LYS A 207 9.68 8.79 3.22
C LYS A 207 10.75 8.28 2.28
N GLU A 208 10.71 7.00 1.96
CA GLU A 208 11.58 6.41 0.95
C GLU A 208 10.86 5.35 0.13
N ILE A 209 11.35 5.13 -1.08
CA ILE A 209 10.97 3.99 -1.93
C ILE A 209 12.15 3.03 -1.91
N TYR A 210 11.92 1.84 -1.34
CA TYR A 210 12.90 0.77 -1.28
C TYR A 210 12.49 -0.38 -2.21
N ASP A 211 13.38 -0.76 -3.12
CA ASP A 211 13.17 -1.91 -3.99
C ASP A 211 13.95 -3.13 -3.47
N CYS A 212 13.22 -4.15 -3.06
CA CYS A 212 13.77 -5.40 -2.55
C CYS A 212 14.55 -6.20 -3.61
N LYS A 213 14.26 -6.01 -4.91
CA LYS A 213 14.97 -6.68 -6.00
C LYS A 213 16.38 -6.12 -6.20
N THR A 214 16.51 -4.80 -6.16
CA THR A 214 17.82 -4.11 -6.27
C THR A 214 18.49 -3.91 -4.91
N GLN A 215 17.75 -4.08 -3.82
CA GLN A 215 18.15 -3.81 -2.43
C GLN A 215 18.67 -2.38 -2.25
N LYS A 216 18.00 -1.41 -2.88
CA LYS A 216 18.37 0.00 -2.85
C LYS A 216 17.19 0.90 -2.52
N ILE A 217 17.50 2.02 -1.86
CA ILE A 217 16.59 3.14 -1.76
C ILE A 217 16.66 3.88 -3.10
N GLU A 218 15.57 3.87 -3.85
CA GLU A 218 15.47 4.48 -5.17
C GLU A 218 15.02 5.95 -5.12
N TYR A 219 14.36 6.33 -4.04
CA TYR A 219 13.91 7.70 -3.83
C TYR A 219 13.77 7.97 -2.33
N GLN A 220 14.05 9.19 -1.91
CA GLN A 220 13.91 9.63 -0.52
C GLN A 220 13.46 11.08 -0.49
N GLU A 221 12.54 11.38 0.41
CA GLU A 221 12.03 12.72 0.66
C GLU A 221 11.72 12.93 2.15
N SER A 222 11.66 14.19 2.55
CA SER A 222 11.08 14.62 3.84
C SER A 222 9.77 15.32 3.59
N ASP A 223 8.78 15.06 4.43
CA ASP A 223 7.44 15.62 4.31
C ASP A 223 6.91 16.03 5.68
N THR A 224 5.77 16.68 5.70
CA THR A 224 5.11 17.14 6.92
C THR A 224 3.66 16.69 6.92
N LEU A 225 3.26 15.98 7.97
CA LEU A 225 1.87 15.56 8.14
C LEU A 225 0.94 16.77 8.25
N ASP A 226 -0.15 16.73 7.50
CA ASP A 226 -1.20 17.73 7.60
C ASP A 226 -2.03 17.59 8.91
N THR A 227 -2.89 18.55 9.19
CA THR A 227 -3.75 18.56 10.39
C THR A 227 -4.76 17.42 10.44
N ASP A 228 -5.04 16.77 9.32
CA ASP A 228 -5.91 15.59 9.23
C ASP A 228 -5.12 14.27 9.30
N PHE A 229 -3.80 14.36 9.43
CA PHE A 229 -2.87 13.21 9.46
C PHE A 229 -3.08 12.26 8.28
N ARG A 230 -3.16 12.82 7.08
CA ARG A 230 -3.24 12.00 5.85
C ARG A 230 -1.87 11.40 5.56
N TRP A 231 -1.90 10.13 5.22
CA TRP A 231 -0.70 9.40 4.85
C TRP A 231 -0.64 9.30 3.31
N VAL A 232 0.37 9.93 2.75
CA VAL A 232 0.62 9.91 1.30
C VAL A 232 1.94 9.18 1.08
N ALA A 233 1.88 8.02 0.43
CA ALA A 233 3.09 7.27 0.09
C ALA A 233 4.03 8.11 -0.78
N PRO A 234 5.35 7.90 -0.67
CA PRO A 234 6.31 8.59 -1.53
C PRO A 234 6.03 8.27 -2.99
N SER A 235 6.26 9.25 -3.86
CA SER A 235 6.18 9.07 -5.29
C SER A 235 7.37 9.73 -5.96
N LYS A 236 8.03 9.01 -6.88
CA LYS A 236 9.09 9.63 -7.68
C LYS A 236 8.50 10.81 -8.46
N PRO A 237 9.18 11.95 -8.50
CA PRO A 237 8.77 13.03 -9.38
C PRO A 237 8.66 12.47 -10.81
N VAL A 238 7.50 12.64 -11.40
CA VAL A 238 7.35 12.33 -12.83
C VAL A 238 8.15 13.42 -13.56
N GLU A 239 9.23 13.05 -14.23
CA GLU A 239 9.84 13.93 -15.21
C GLU A 239 8.72 14.28 -16.19
N LYS A 240 8.31 15.56 -16.17
CA LYS A 240 7.42 16.05 -17.20
C LYS A 240 8.24 16.01 -18.48
N GLU A 241 7.99 14.99 -19.31
CA GLU A 241 8.41 15.08 -20.69
C GLU A 241 7.87 16.43 -21.19
N GLU A 242 8.75 17.29 -21.66
CA GLU A 242 8.32 18.49 -22.38
C GLU A 242 7.53 17.99 -23.58
N ILE A 243 6.22 18.00 -23.44
CA ILE A 243 5.33 17.63 -24.55
C ILE A 243 5.52 18.73 -25.59
N ASP A 244 6.11 18.37 -26.71
CA ASP A 244 6.13 19.22 -27.89
C ASP A 244 4.69 19.38 -28.39
N ILE A 245 4.06 20.47 -27.97
CA ILE A 245 2.66 20.78 -28.27
C ILE A 245 2.45 20.88 -29.78
N ASP A 246 3.46 21.36 -30.52
CA ASP A 246 3.37 21.51 -31.96
C ASP A 246 3.39 20.13 -32.63
N GLN A 247 4.23 19.20 -32.17
CA GLN A 247 4.23 17.83 -32.65
C GLN A 247 2.90 17.13 -32.34
N VAL A 248 2.38 17.25 -31.13
CA VAL A 248 1.09 16.64 -30.73
C VAL A 248 -0.05 17.19 -31.57
N ASN A 249 -0.09 18.49 -31.81
CA ASN A 249 -1.08 19.11 -32.66
C ASN A 249 -0.98 18.59 -34.11
N ALA A 250 0.22 18.50 -34.68
CA ALA A 250 0.42 17.98 -36.02
C ALA A 250 -0.03 16.49 -36.15
N GLU A 251 0.22 15.67 -35.12
CA GLU A 251 -0.25 14.28 -35.10
C GLU A 251 -1.78 14.18 -34.97
N LEU A 252 -2.40 15.07 -34.18
CA LEU A 252 -3.86 15.16 -34.07
C LEU A 252 -4.51 15.61 -35.37
N ASP A 253 -3.96 16.62 -36.03
CA ASP A 253 -4.42 17.13 -37.32
C ASP A 253 -4.34 16.03 -38.38
N GLN A 254 -3.21 15.31 -38.45
CA GLN A 254 -3.04 14.22 -39.40
C GLN A 254 -4.06 13.10 -39.13
N THR A 255 -4.28 12.75 -37.86
CA THR A 255 -5.28 11.75 -37.47
C THR A 255 -6.70 12.16 -37.89
N ALA A 256 -7.03 13.44 -37.71
CA ALA A 256 -8.34 13.98 -38.13
C ALA A 256 -8.52 13.93 -39.66
N ILE A 257 -7.48 14.27 -40.42
CA ILE A 257 -7.49 14.20 -41.89
C ILE A 257 -7.65 12.74 -42.36
N ASP A 258 -6.88 11.81 -41.79
CA ASP A 258 -6.97 10.37 -42.14
C ASP A 258 -8.37 9.81 -41.86
N HIS A 259 -9.01 10.19 -40.77
CA HIS A 259 -10.36 9.80 -40.45
C HIS A 259 -11.37 10.38 -41.44
N LEU A 260 -11.21 11.65 -41.83
CA LEU A 260 -12.06 12.31 -42.82
C LEU A 260 -11.91 11.65 -44.19
N GLU A 261 -10.71 11.39 -44.66
CA GLU A 261 -10.42 10.71 -45.94
C GLU A 261 -11.05 9.30 -45.98
N LYS A 262 -10.84 8.49 -44.94
CA LYS A 262 -11.48 7.16 -44.83
C LYS A 262 -12.99 7.23 -44.87
N HIS A 263 -13.60 8.21 -44.20
CA HIS A 263 -15.05 8.39 -44.19
C HIS A 263 -15.56 8.80 -45.56
N LEU A 264 -14.90 9.76 -46.22
CA LEU A 264 -15.25 10.20 -47.57
C LEU A 264 -15.10 9.05 -48.61
N ALA A 265 -14.00 8.32 -48.56
CA ALA A 265 -13.78 7.16 -49.40
C ALA A 265 -14.87 6.10 -49.24
N SER A 266 -15.26 5.80 -47.98
CA SER A 266 -16.34 4.87 -47.69
C SER A 266 -17.67 5.34 -48.21
N GLN A 267 -18.01 6.63 -48.13
CA GLN A 267 -19.24 7.19 -48.66
C GLN A 267 -19.26 7.15 -50.18
N LEU A 268 -18.17 7.48 -50.86
CA LEU A 268 -18.04 7.40 -52.30
C LEU A 268 -18.20 5.96 -52.81
N MET A 269 -17.63 4.99 -52.08
CA MET A 269 -17.77 3.58 -52.39
C MET A 269 -19.21 3.09 -52.28
N LEU A 270 -19.96 3.55 -51.26
CA LEU A 270 -21.40 3.26 -51.08
C LEU A 270 -22.25 3.89 -52.21
N ILE A 271 -21.93 5.13 -52.62
CA ILE A 271 -22.58 5.78 -53.74
C ILE A 271 -22.41 4.95 -55.01
N GLN A 272 -21.19 4.52 -55.33
CA GLN A 272 -20.91 3.71 -56.51
C GLN A 272 -21.59 2.35 -56.46
N PHE A 273 -21.58 1.70 -55.28
CA PHE A 273 -22.13 0.34 -55.16
C PHE A 273 -23.65 0.30 -55.14
N PHE A 274 -24.30 1.27 -54.51
CA PHE A 274 -25.75 1.28 -54.35
C PHE A 274 -26.48 2.29 -55.27
N ASN A 275 -25.72 3.02 -56.10
CA ASN A 275 -26.27 4.11 -56.96
C ASN A 275 -27.12 5.11 -56.13
N ALA A 276 -26.62 5.43 -54.91
CA ALA A 276 -27.31 6.27 -53.95
C ALA A 276 -27.04 7.75 -54.19
N ASP A 277 -28.07 8.57 -54.07
CA ASP A 277 -27.94 10.03 -54.08
C ASP A 277 -27.48 10.51 -52.71
N ILE A 278 -26.23 11.04 -52.61
CA ILE A 278 -25.72 11.62 -51.40
C ILE A 278 -25.50 13.12 -51.59
N ASP A 279 -26.13 13.90 -50.73
CA ASP A 279 -25.93 15.36 -50.68
C ASP A 279 -24.65 15.71 -49.88
N LEU A 280 -23.50 15.67 -50.59
CA LEU A 280 -22.21 16.06 -50.04
C LEU A 280 -22.20 17.49 -49.51
N LYS A 281 -22.96 18.41 -50.12
CA LYS A 281 -23.05 19.80 -49.72
C LYS A 281 -23.66 19.92 -48.31
N SER A 282 -24.74 19.18 -48.05
CA SER A 282 -25.38 19.13 -46.75
C SER A 282 -24.46 18.52 -45.68
N PHE A 283 -23.67 17.50 -46.05
CA PHE A 283 -22.69 16.90 -45.16
C PHE A 283 -21.62 17.90 -44.75
N ILE A 284 -20.99 18.59 -45.70
CA ILE A 284 -19.96 19.62 -45.43
C ILE A 284 -20.54 20.76 -44.58
N THR A 285 -21.75 21.20 -44.85
CA THR A 285 -22.42 22.24 -44.04
C THR A 285 -22.62 21.78 -42.59
N ARG A 286 -22.94 20.52 -42.35
CA ARG A 286 -23.02 19.97 -40.98
C ARG A 286 -21.68 19.90 -40.30
N CYS A 287 -20.62 19.54 -41.01
CA CYS A 287 -19.26 19.57 -40.45
C CYS A 287 -18.85 20.97 -40.01
N HIS A 288 -19.08 21.98 -40.84
CA HIS A 288 -18.83 23.39 -40.46
C HIS A 288 -19.62 23.81 -39.22
N LYS A 289 -20.92 23.45 -39.19
CA LYS A 289 -21.73 23.77 -38.00
C LYS A 289 -21.20 23.13 -36.72
N VAL A 290 -20.78 21.88 -36.75
CA VAL A 290 -20.17 21.20 -35.60
C VAL A 290 -18.93 21.92 -35.18
N LEU A 291 -18.07 22.32 -36.11
CA LEU A 291 -16.84 23.11 -35.80
C LEU A 291 -17.18 24.43 -35.13
N ASP A 292 -18.14 25.19 -35.70
CA ASP A 292 -18.56 26.50 -35.15
C ASP A 292 -19.14 26.35 -33.72
N ASP A 293 -19.98 25.31 -33.50
CA ASP A 293 -20.55 25.03 -32.19
C ASP A 293 -19.44 24.71 -31.14
N TYR A 294 -18.40 23.96 -31.52
CA TYR A 294 -17.27 23.69 -30.64
C TYR A 294 -16.41 24.94 -30.38
N LEU A 295 -16.10 25.74 -31.39
CA LEU A 295 -15.34 26.99 -31.24
C LEU A 295 -16.06 27.96 -30.30
N LEU A 296 -17.38 28.07 -30.40
CA LEU A 296 -18.20 28.87 -29.50
C LEU A 296 -18.21 28.31 -28.06
N ALA A 297 -18.35 27.00 -27.90
CA ALA A 297 -18.43 26.35 -26.58
C ALA A 297 -17.13 26.49 -25.77
N TYR A 298 -15.98 26.47 -26.43
CA TYR A 298 -14.67 26.52 -25.78
C TYR A 298 -14.00 27.90 -25.83
N ASN A 299 -14.67 28.92 -26.31
CA ASN A 299 -14.18 30.31 -26.38
C ASN A 299 -12.82 30.46 -27.10
N PHE A 300 -12.56 29.58 -28.08
CA PHE A 300 -11.35 29.69 -28.87
C PHE A 300 -11.46 30.93 -29.78
N ALA A 301 -10.64 31.95 -29.52
CA ALA A 301 -10.44 33.04 -30.46
C ALA A 301 -9.61 32.51 -31.64
N VAL A 302 -10.27 32.04 -32.67
CA VAL A 302 -9.59 31.72 -33.93
C VAL A 302 -9.42 33.02 -34.68
N GLY A 303 -8.20 33.53 -34.68
CA GLY A 303 -7.80 34.53 -35.65
C GLY A 303 -7.71 33.87 -37.02
N LEU A 304 -8.77 33.94 -37.81
CA LEU A 304 -8.69 33.69 -39.25
C LEU A 304 -8.11 34.94 -39.89
N GLU A 305 -6.81 34.95 -40.21
CA GLU A 305 -6.24 35.79 -41.26
C GLU A 305 -6.42 35.12 -42.61
#